data_d82f125e77ec05a29085c4b3c34403a4
#
_entry.id   d82f125e77ec05a29085c4b3c34403a4
#
_cell.length_a   1.000
_cell.length_b   1.000
_cell.length_c   1.000
_cell.angle_alpha   90.00
_cell.angle_beta   90.00
_cell.angle_gamma   90.00
#
_symmetry.space_group_name_H-M   'P 1'
#
loop_
_entity.id
_entity.type
_entity.pdbx_description
1 polymer ?
#
loop_
_entity_poly.entity_id
_entity_poly.type
_entity_poly.pdbx_seq_one_letter_code
_entity_poly.pdbx_strand_id
1 'polypeptide(L)'
;IKKYAYELLNRAETIQLVENLKQFSPELVEEAIPNVVSYATLEKVLRSLLKEGVPIKDLGTILETLVDALGQGRDVDAAIEQVRGALARTITRRFCEDGQLRVVTLDAEVEKKIISSLTRNEQGVYLAMGPDLMQQIVTQMAEYIRKFNELSQTPVILVSQVIRGYFSKMITQFYPSVYVLSFNEVTSSVQIQAIGNIAMDTASRKAVAR
;
A
#
# COMPACT_ATOMS: atom_id res chain seq x y z
N ILE A 1 2.46 -18.05 9.71
CA ILE A 1 1.48 -17.36 10.56
C ILE A 1 1.34 -15.89 10.15
N LYS A 2 2.42 -15.11 9.91
CA LYS A 2 2.32 -13.67 9.57
C LYS A 2 1.57 -13.37 8.26
N LYS A 3 1.67 -14.22 7.24
CA LYS A 3 1.07 -13.99 5.92
C LYS A 3 -0.48 -14.07 5.91
N TYR A 4 -1.06 -14.78 6.87
CA TYR A 4 -2.52 -15.00 6.97
C TYR A 4 -3.15 -14.32 8.20
N ALA A 5 -2.42 -13.40 8.84
CA ALA A 5 -2.93 -12.70 10.02
C ALA A 5 -4.23 -11.91 9.73
N TYR A 6 -4.41 -11.43 8.50
CA TYR A 6 -5.64 -10.74 8.08
C TYR A 6 -6.87 -11.66 8.05
N GLU A 7 -6.69 -12.98 7.87
CA GLU A 7 -7.79 -13.96 7.88
C GLU A 7 -8.31 -14.22 9.30
N LEU A 8 -7.43 -14.10 10.29
CA LEU A 8 -7.77 -14.30 11.70
C LEU A 8 -8.48 -13.09 12.31
N LEU A 9 -8.27 -11.89 11.76
CA LEU A 9 -8.90 -10.69 12.26
C LEU A 9 -10.38 -10.66 11.84
N ASN A 10 -11.25 -10.72 12.82
CA ASN A 10 -12.70 -10.63 12.66
C ASN A 10 -13.26 -9.48 13.52
N ARG A 11 -14.59 -9.33 13.52
CA ARG A 11 -15.27 -8.28 14.28
C ARG A 11 -15.00 -8.38 15.79
N ALA A 12 -15.01 -9.57 16.37
CA ALA A 12 -14.78 -9.77 17.79
C ALA A 12 -13.37 -9.37 18.20
N GLU A 13 -12.36 -9.77 17.38
CA GLU A 13 -10.98 -9.36 17.58
C GLU A 13 -10.81 -7.83 17.43
N THR A 14 -11.48 -7.22 16.46
CA THR A 14 -11.46 -5.76 16.29
C THR A 14 -12.03 -5.05 17.52
N ILE A 15 -13.15 -5.51 18.05
CA ILE A 15 -13.74 -4.96 19.29
C ILE A 15 -12.76 -5.10 20.46
N GLN A 16 -12.13 -6.26 20.61
CA GLN A 16 -11.16 -6.49 21.68
C GLN A 16 -9.95 -5.54 21.57
N LEU A 17 -9.46 -5.29 20.37
CA LEU A 17 -8.38 -4.33 20.13
C LEU A 17 -8.78 -2.91 20.55
N VAL A 18 -10.01 -2.50 20.23
CA VAL A 18 -10.56 -1.18 20.62
C VAL A 18 -10.73 -1.08 22.14
N GLU A 19 -11.27 -2.12 22.79
CA GLU A 19 -11.40 -2.14 24.25
C GLU A 19 -10.03 -2.06 24.95
N ASN A 20 -9.01 -2.70 24.39
CA ASN A 20 -7.65 -2.57 24.90
C ASN A 20 -7.13 -1.14 24.74
N LEU A 21 -7.36 -0.51 23.56
CA LEU A 21 -6.96 0.88 23.34
C LEU A 21 -7.70 1.85 24.27
N LYS A 22 -8.98 1.59 24.54
CA LYS A 22 -9.81 2.41 25.44
C LYS A 22 -9.24 2.51 26.85
N GLN A 23 -8.51 1.51 27.31
CA GLN A 23 -7.85 1.55 28.64
C GLN A 23 -6.74 2.60 28.72
N PHE A 24 -6.14 2.99 27.60
CA PHE A 24 -5.03 3.95 27.52
C PHE A 24 -5.42 5.28 26.90
N SER A 25 -6.43 5.28 26.03
CA SER A 25 -6.89 6.45 25.28
C SER A 25 -8.43 6.45 25.16
N PRO A 26 -9.15 6.57 26.30
CA PRO A 26 -10.61 6.51 26.29
C PRO A 26 -11.27 7.62 25.46
N GLU A 27 -10.72 8.83 25.52
CA GLU A 27 -11.25 10.01 24.83
C GLU A 27 -11.22 9.81 23.29
N LEU A 28 -10.11 9.30 22.75
CA LEU A 28 -9.98 8.99 21.33
C LEU A 28 -11.02 7.95 20.89
N VAL A 29 -11.20 6.89 21.67
CA VAL A 29 -12.15 5.82 21.32
C VAL A 29 -13.58 6.33 21.37
N GLU A 30 -13.96 7.15 22.35
CA GLU A 30 -15.29 7.71 22.51
C GLU A 30 -15.62 8.74 21.41
N GLU A 31 -14.66 9.51 20.97
CA GLU A 31 -14.80 10.40 19.83
C GLU A 31 -14.97 9.62 18.51
N ALA A 32 -14.14 8.61 18.31
CA ALA A 32 -14.05 7.88 17.05
C ALA A 32 -15.19 6.90 16.83
N ILE A 33 -15.52 6.07 17.83
CA ILE A 33 -16.39 4.91 17.68
C ILE A 33 -17.66 5.03 18.52
N PRO A 34 -18.83 4.82 17.95
CA PRO A 34 -19.11 4.47 16.55
C PRO A 34 -19.34 5.67 15.62
N ASN A 35 -19.19 6.90 16.11
CA ASN A 35 -19.71 8.12 15.49
C ASN A 35 -19.04 8.45 14.14
N VAL A 36 -17.71 8.36 14.06
CA VAL A 36 -16.94 8.66 12.85
C VAL A 36 -16.49 7.37 12.15
N VAL A 37 -16.04 6.39 12.92
CA VAL A 37 -15.52 5.13 12.44
C VAL A 37 -16.36 3.98 12.97
N SER A 38 -17.06 3.26 12.10
CA SER A 38 -17.74 2.02 12.52
C SER A 38 -16.75 0.90 12.74
N TYR A 39 -17.10 -0.08 13.60
CA TYR A 39 -16.30 -1.30 13.75
C TYR A 39 -16.09 -2.04 12.42
N ALA A 40 -17.07 -1.98 11.49
CA ALA A 40 -16.95 -2.56 10.15
C ALA A 40 -15.87 -1.88 9.32
N THR A 41 -15.85 -0.55 9.37
CA THR A 41 -14.83 0.26 8.67
C THR A 41 -13.45 -0.01 9.26
N LEU A 42 -13.32 0.01 10.58
CA LEU A 42 -12.05 -0.27 11.25
C LEU A 42 -11.53 -1.68 10.91
N GLU A 43 -12.38 -2.71 11.00
CA GLU A 43 -12.02 -4.07 10.62
C GLU A 43 -11.51 -4.14 9.17
N LYS A 44 -12.21 -3.50 8.22
CA LYS A 44 -11.79 -3.43 6.80
C LYS A 44 -10.40 -2.81 6.66
N VAL A 45 -10.15 -1.70 7.35
CA VAL A 45 -8.84 -1.00 7.34
C VAL A 45 -7.74 -1.88 7.91
N LEU A 46 -7.95 -2.43 9.12
CA LEU A 46 -6.96 -3.28 9.78
C LEU A 46 -6.63 -4.53 8.96
N ARG A 47 -7.64 -5.16 8.37
CA ARG A 47 -7.43 -6.31 7.47
C ARG A 47 -6.66 -5.93 6.22
N SER A 48 -6.93 -4.76 5.64
CA SER A 48 -6.18 -4.25 4.48
C SER A 48 -4.71 -4.03 4.82
N LEU A 49 -4.42 -3.39 5.95
CA LEU A 49 -3.05 -3.19 6.43
C LEU A 49 -2.31 -4.52 6.64
N LEU A 50 -2.94 -5.46 7.33
CA LEU A 50 -2.37 -6.79 7.59
C LEU A 50 -2.13 -7.58 6.30
N LYS A 51 -3.04 -7.53 5.33
CA LYS A 51 -2.91 -8.20 4.04
C LYS A 51 -1.68 -7.70 3.29
N GLU A 52 -1.38 -6.42 3.37
CA GLU A 52 -0.19 -5.81 2.80
C GLU A 52 1.01 -5.83 3.77
N GLY A 53 0.90 -6.59 4.84
CA GLY A 53 1.96 -6.83 5.80
C GLY A 53 2.29 -5.66 6.72
N VAL A 54 1.45 -4.64 6.80
CA VAL A 54 1.65 -3.51 7.71
C VAL A 54 1.22 -3.90 9.12
N PRO A 55 2.08 -3.77 10.15
CA PRO A 55 1.70 -4.06 11.52
C PRO A 55 0.66 -3.07 12.05
N ILE A 56 -0.34 -3.58 12.77
CA ILE A 56 -1.45 -2.79 13.34
C ILE A 56 -1.28 -2.50 14.84
N LYS A 57 -0.06 -2.61 15.36
CA LYS A 57 0.21 -2.43 16.80
C LYS A 57 -0.08 -1.01 17.28
N ASP A 58 0.15 -0.02 16.43
CA ASP A 58 -0.11 1.38 16.71
C ASP A 58 -1.56 1.74 16.34
N LEU A 59 -2.50 1.12 17.05
CA LEU A 59 -3.93 1.32 16.80
C LEU A 59 -4.37 2.76 17.10
N GLY A 60 -3.72 3.45 18.03
CA GLY A 60 -3.97 4.86 18.33
C GLY A 60 -3.78 5.72 17.09
N THR A 61 -2.57 5.70 16.50
CA THR A 61 -2.27 6.44 15.26
C THR A 61 -3.20 6.07 14.09
N ILE A 62 -3.54 4.77 13.99
CA ILE A 62 -4.48 4.31 12.96
C ILE A 62 -5.85 4.96 13.15
N LEU A 63 -6.38 4.93 14.36
CA LEU A 63 -7.71 5.45 14.67
C LEU A 63 -7.79 6.98 14.53
N GLU A 64 -6.82 7.71 15.06
CA GLU A 64 -6.71 9.18 14.90
C GLU A 64 -6.70 9.57 13.43
N THR A 65 -5.85 8.92 12.63
CA THR A 65 -5.76 9.22 11.19
C THR A 65 -7.05 8.88 10.45
N LEU A 66 -7.77 7.82 10.85
CA LEU A 66 -9.07 7.48 10.28
C LEU A 66 -10.14 8.52 10.62
N VAL A 67 -10.17 9.00 11.87
CA VAL A 67 -11.09 10.07 12.29
C VAL A 67 -10.89 11.31 11.42
N ASP A 68 -9.66 11.75 11.26
CA ASP A 68 -9.31 12.91 10.44
C ASP A 68 -9.69 12.72 8.96
N ALA A 69 -9.35 11.58 8.39
CA ALA A 69 -9.59 11.30 6.98
C ALA A 69 -11.09 11.21 6.64
N LEU A 70 -11.84 10.45 7.42
CA LEU A 70 -13.28 10.25 7.22
C LEU A 70 -14.06 11.51 7.58
N GLY A 71 -13.64 12.25 8.61
CA GLY A 71 -14.20 13.54 8.97
C GLY A 71 -14.07 14.60 7.87
N GLN A 72 -13.02 14.51 7.04
CA GLN A 72 -12.83 15.33 5.83
C GLN A 72 -13.61 14.82 4.61
N GLY A 73 -14.43 13.78 4.75
CA GLY A 73 -15.23 13.22 3.67
C GLY A 73 -14.46 12.33 2.69
N ARG A 74 -13.26 11.84 3.06
CA ARG A 74 -12.51 10.89 2.23
C ARG A 74 -13.17 9.52 2.28
N ASP A 75 -13.06 8.78 1.19
CA ASP A 75 -13.48 7.38 1.17
C ASP A 75 -12.48 6.49 1.94
N VAL A 76 -12.90 5.25 2.23
CA VAL A 76 -12.12 4.32 3.05
C VAL A 76 -10.78 3.95 2.39
N ASP A 77 -10.72 3.82 1.06
CA ASP A 77 -9.49 3.48 0.35
C ASP A 77 -8.48 4.63 0.44
N ALA A 78 -8.94 5.89 0.30
CA ALA A 78 -8.09 7.06 0.52
C ALA A 78 -7.66 7.22 1.98
N ALA A 79 -8.52 6.89 2.93
CA ALA A 79 -8.19 6.88 4.35
C ALA A 79 -7.11 5.85 4.68
N ILE A 80 -7.14 4.65 4.07
CA ILE A 80 -6.09 3.64 4.20
C ILE A 80 -4.73 4.19 3.75
N GLU A 81 -4.68 4.91 2.63
CA GLU A 81 -3.43 5.52 2.15
C GLU A 81 -2.88 6.58 3.12
N GLN A 82 -3.75 7.34 3.78
CA GLN A 82 -3.32 8.29 4.82
C GLN A 82 -2.80 7.58 6.07
N VAL A 83 -3.49 6.53 6.53
CA VAL A 83 -3.04 5.69 7.65
C VAL A 83 -1.65 5.10 7.36
N ARG A 84 -1.43 4.62 6.14
CA ARG A 84 -0.11 4.09 5.75
C ARG A 84 0.96 5.17 5.81
N GLY A 85 0.67 6.38 5.36
CA GLY A 85 1.57 7.53 5.49
C GLY A 85 1.90 7.86 6.94
N ALA A 86 0.90 7.85 7.84
CA ALA A 86 1.11 8.04 9.28
C ALA A 86 1.97 6.92 9.90
N LEU A 87 1.89 5.71 9.37
CA LEU A 87 2.69 4.55 9.79
C LEU A 87 4.05 4.43 9.06
N ALA A 88 4.51 5.46 8.36
CA ALA A 88 5.73 5.43 7.52
C ALA A 88 6.95 4.85 8.27
N ARG A 89 7.16 5.24 9.54
CA ARG A 89 8.27 4.71 10.36
C ARG A 89 8.17 3.20 10.55
N THR A 90 6.97 2.70 10.84
CA THR A 90 6.71 1.27 11.04
C THR A 90 6.88 0.49 9.75
N ILE A 91 6.38 1.02 8.63
CA ILE A 91 6.50 0.42 7.30
C ILE A 91 7.97 0.40 6.87
N THR A 92 8.64 1.55 6.92
CA THR A 92 10.06 1.65 6.54
C THR A 92 10.93 0.66 7.31
N ARG A 93 10.78 0.59 8.64
CA ARG A 93 11.55 -0.34 9.49
C ARG A 93 11.40 -1.81 9.08
N ARG A 94 10.22 -2.18 8.56
CA ARG A 94 9.96 -3.56 8.15
C ARG A 94 10.75 -3.97 6.91
N PHE A 95 10.95 -3.05 5.97
CA PHE A 95 11.55 -3.33 4.66
C PHE A 95 12.99 -2.82 4.52
N CYS A 96 13.45 -2.04 5.50
CA CYS A 96 14.80 -1.49 5.54
C CYS A 96 15.77 -2.48 6.18
N GLU A 97 16.89 -2.71 5.56
CA GLU A 97 18.02 -3.48 6.06
C GLU A 97 19.27 -2.60 6.06
N ASP A 98 19.99 -2.55 7.17
CA ASP A 98 21.23 -1.76 7.34
C ASP A 98 21.11 -0.29 6.90
N GLY A 99 19.95 0.35 7.17
CA GLY A 99 19.69 1.74 6.80
C GLY A 99 19.35 1.94 5.31
N GLN A 100 19.24 0.86 4.53
CA GLN A 100 18.94 0.90 3.10
C GLN A 100 17.60 0.21 2.80
N LEU A 101 16.84 0.83 1.92
CA LEU A 101 15.63 0.27 1.33
C LEU A 101 15.89 0.00 -0.16
N ARG A 102 15.99 -1.28 -0.51
CA ARG A 102 16.13 -1.69 -1.92
C ARG A 102 14.78 -1.81 -2.57
N VAL A 103 14.62 -1.17 -3.73
CA VAL A 103 13.34 -1.07 -4.42
C VAL A 103 13.50 -1.21 -5.94
N VAL A 104 12.42 -1.60 -6.59
CA VAL A 104 12.20 -1.35 -8.02
C VAL A 104 11.32 -0.11 -8.14
N THR A 105 11.65 0.78 -9.06
CA THR A 105 10.86 1.97 -9.36
C THR A 105 10.14 1.82 -10.69
N LEU A 106 9.18 2.69 -10.95
CA LEU A 106 8.56 2.85 -12.26
C LEU A 106 9.17 4.05 -12.99
N ASP A 107 9.42 3.91 -14.29
CA ASP A 107 9.73 5.04 -15.15
C ASP A 107 8.54 6.02 -15.17
N ALA A 108 8.83 7.31 -15.28
CA ALA A 108 7.81 8.36 -15.24
C ALA A 108 6.71 8.18 -16.30
N GLU A 109 7.06 7.68 -17.49
CA GLU A 109 6.09 7.42 -18.55
C GLU A 109 5.19 6.22 -18.24
N VAL A 110 5.73 5.18 -17.59
CA VAL A 110 4.95 4.04 -17.11
C VAL A 110 3.97 4.51 -16.03
N GLU A 111 4.44 5.25 -15.05
CA GLU A 111 3.61 5.76 -13.97
C GLU A 111 2.49 6.68 -14.48
N LYS A 112 2.81 7.57 -15.42
CA LYS A 112 1.84 8.45 -16.09
C LYS A 112 0.76 7.66 -16.83
N LYS A 113 1.12 6.57 -17.53
CA LYS A 113 0.15 5.68 -18.18
C LYS A 113 -0.74 4.95 -17.17
N ILE A 114 -0.19 4.53 -16.03
CA ILE A 114 -0.97 3.92 -14.96
C ILE A 114 -1.96 4.93 -14.39
N ILE A 115 -1.53 6.17 -14.12
CA ILE A 115 -2.41 7.25 -13.64
C ILE A 115 -3.54 7.51 -14.64
N SER A 116 -3.24 7.60 -15.94
CA SER A 116 -4.24 7.82 -16.98
C SER A 116 -5.20 6.63 -17.19
N SER A 117 -4.84 5.45 -16.69
CA SER A 117 -5.69 4.24 -16.69
C SER A 117 -6.61 4.14 -15.47
N LEU A 118 -6.51 5.07 -14.53
CA LEU A 118 -7.46 5.14 -13.42
C LEU A 118 -8.81 5.63 -13.94
N THR A 119 -9.84 4.82 -13.73
CA THR A 119 -11.21 5.08 -14.22
C THR A 119 -12.16 5.04 -13.04
N ARG A 120 -13.22 5.85 -13.11
CA ARG A 120 -14.26 5.91 -12.07
C ARG A 120 -15.56 5.32 -12.60
N ASN A 121 -16.20 4.48 -11.78
CA ASN A 121 -17.56 4.01 -11.97
C ASN A 121 -18.40 4.22 -10.70
N GLU A 122 -19.62 3.70 -10.66
CA GLU A 122 -20.52 3.79 -9.51
C GLU A 122 -19.96 3.12 -8.24
N GLN A 123 -19.05 2.16 -8.37
CA GLN A 123 -18.41 1.44 -7.28
C GLN A 123 -17.11 2.10 -6.77
N GLY A 124 -16.66 3.17 -7.45
CA GLY A 124 -15.45 3.91 -7.09
C GLY A 124 -14.41 3.96 -8.20
N VAL A 125 -13.16 4.22 -7.82
CA VAL A 125 -12.01 4.27 -8.73
C VAL A 125 -11.39 2.89 -8.86
N TYR A 126 -11.06 2.50 -10.08
CA TYR A 126 -10.35 1.26 -10.38
C TYR A 126 -9.31 1.46 -11.48
N LEU A 127 -8.37 0.52 -11.58
CA LEU A 127 -7.31 0.54 -12.59
C LEU A 127 -7.75 -0.26 -13.83
N ALA A 128 -8.00 0.46 -14.94
CA ALA A 128 -8.35 -0.11 -16.25
C ALA A 128 -7.12 -0.11 -17.17
N MET A 129 -6.09 -0.86 -16.79
CA MET A 129 -4.83 -0.95 -17.54
C MET A 129 -4.99 -1.83 -18.78
N GLY A 130 -4.46 -1.36 -19.92
CA GLY A 130 -4.40 -2.16 -21.14
C GLY A 130 -3.49 -3.40 -20.99
N PRO A 131 -3.82 -4.52 -21.69
CA PRO A 131 -3.10 -5.77 -21.53
C PRO A 131 -1.61 -5.67 -21.88
N ASP A 132 -1.24 -4.87 -22.86
CA ASP A 132 0.15 -4.71 -23.30
C ASP A 132 1.02 -4.07 -22.22
N LEU A 133 0.53 -3.00 -21.57
CA LEU A 133 1.23 -2.36 -20.47
C LEU A 133 1.35 -3.28 -19.27
N MET A 134 0.26 -4.00 -18.95
CA MET A 134 0.24 -4.99 -17.88
C MET A 134 1.27 -6.09 -18.12
N GLN A 135 1.31 -6.65 -19.33
CA GLN A 135 2.26 -7.70 -19.70
C GLN A 135 3.70 -7.22 -19.59
N GLN A 136 4.00 -6.00 -20.04
CA GLN A 136 5.35 -5.42 -19.91
C GLN A 136 5.79 -5.28 -18.46
N ILE A 137 4.91 -4.77 -17.59
CA ILE A 137 5.19 -4.63 -16.16
C ILE A 137 5.42 -5.99 -15.51
N VAL A 138 4.54 -6.96 -15.75
CA VAL A 138 4.62 -8.31 -15.17
C VAL A 138 5.89 -9.01 -15.63
N THR A 139 6.26 -8.93 -16.90
CA THR A 139 7.46 -9.57 -17.45
C THR A 139 8.74 -8.99 -16.83
N GLN A 140 8.86 -7.65 -16.77
CA GLN A 140 10.04 -7.01 -16.18
C GLN A 140 10.12 -7.28 -14.67
N MET A 141 8.96 -7.32 -13.97
CA MET A 141 8.94 -7.62 -12.54
C MET A 141 9.45 -9.04 -12.22
N ALA A 142 9.21 -10.02 -13.10
CA ALA A 142 9.74 -11.38 -12.93
C ALA A 142 11.27 -11.40 -12.84
N GLU A 143 11.95 -10.56 -13.64
CA GLU A 143 13.40 -10.44 -13.62
C GLU A 143 13.90 -9.81 -12.31
N TYR A 144 13.22 -8.77 -11.85
CA TYR A 144 13.58 -8.11 -10.58
C TYR A 144 13.32 -8.99 -9.36
N ILE A 145 12.26 -9.80 -9.38
CA ILE A 145 12.01 -10.79 -8.31
C ILE A 145 13.18 -11.77 -8.18
N ARG A 146 13.77 -12.22 -9.31
CA ARG A 146 14.96 -13.08 -9.27
C ARG A 146 16.14 -12.38 -8.58
N LYS A 147 16.39 -11.09 -8.90
CA LYS A 147 17.44 -10.30 -8.25
C LYS A 147 17.23 -10.15 -6.75
N PHE A 148 15.98 -9.91 -6.31
CA PHE A 148 15.65 -9.88 -4.89
C PHE A 148 15.90 -11.22 -4.21
N ASN A 149 15.54 -12.33 -4.87
CA ASN A 149 15.78 -13.68 -4.33
C ASN A 149 17.28 -13.97 -4.19
N GLU A 150 18.11 -13.57 -5.15
CA GLU A 150 19.59 -13.68 -5.08
C GLU A 150 20.14 -12.89 -3.89
N LEU A 151 19.54 -11.76 -3.56
CA LEU A 151 19.91 -10.94 -2.40
C LEU A 151 19.27 -11.43 -1.10
N SER A 152 18.44 -12.49 -1.13
CA SER A 152 17.63 -12.98 0.00
C SER A 152 16.72 -11.91 0.61
N GLN A 153 16.23 -10.99 -0.21
CA GLN A 153 15.41 -9.85 0.21
C GLN A 153 13.97 -9.94 -0.30
N THR A 154 13.08 -9.25 0.40
CA THR A 154 11.68 -9.14 0.00
C THR A 154 11.54 -8.17 -1.17
N PRO A 155 10.85 -8.56 -2.27
CA PRO A 155 10.62 -7.67 -3.39
C PRO A 155 9.73 -6.48 -3.03
N VAL A 156 10.23 -5.27 -3.24
CA VAL A 156 9.53 -4.01 -2.98
C VAL A 156 9.52 -3.15 -4.24
N ILE A 157 8.34 -2.66 -4.61
CA ILE A 157 8.15 -1.65 -5.66
C ILE A 157 7.80 -0.33 -4.98
N LEU A 158 8.45 0.75 -5.39
CA LEU A 158 8.20 2.11 -4.89
C LEU A 158 7.52 2.94 -5.99
N VAL A 159 6.35 3.49 -5.67
CA VAL A 159 5.50 4.22 -6.62
C VAL A 159 4.94 5.51 -5.98
N SER A 160 4.27 6.36 -6.76
CA SER A 160 3.52 7.48 -6.19
C SER A 160 2.31 7.01 -5.38
N GLN A 161 1.92 7.80 -4.39
CA GLN A 161 0.77 7.52 -3.53
C GLN A 161 -0.53 7.35 -4.33
N VAL A 162 -0.68 8.12 -5.41
CA VAL A 162 -1.90 8.12 -6.24
C VAL A 162 -2.24 6.75 -6.80
N ILE A 163 -1.23 5.98 -7.21
CA ILE A 163 -1.44 4.67 -7.85
C ILE A 163 -1.20 3.50 -6.90
N ARG A 164 -0.58 3.74 -5.73
CA ARG A 164 -0.06 2.68 -4.86
C ARG A 164 -1.09 1.56 -4.59
N GLY A 165 -2.26 1.90 -4.07
CA GLY A 165 -3.27 0.91 -3.70
C GLY A 165 -3.82 0.13 -4.90
N TYR A 166 -4.05 0.81 -6.02
CA TYR A 166 -4.54 0.19 -7.26
C TYR A 166 -3.48 -0.70 -7.89
N PHE A 167 -2.25 -0.21 -7.93
CA PHE A 167 -1.12 -0.97 -8.46
C PHE A 167 -0.81 -2.20 -7.60
N SER A 168 -0.88 -2.06 -6.27
CA SER A 168 -0.73 -3.18 -5.34
C SER A 168 -1.78 -4.27 -5.58
N LYS A 169 -3.05 -3.90 -5.70
CA LYS A 169 -4.14 -4.84 -6.00
C LYS A 169 -3.91 -5.60 -7.32
N MET A 170 -3.34 -4.94 -8.31
CA MET A 170 -3.04 -5.54 -9.61
C MET A 170 -1.83 -6.47 -9.55
N ILE A 171 -0.67 -5.97 -9.09
CA ILE A 171 0.59 -6.74 -9.17
C ILE A 171 0.60 -7.96 -8.26
N THR A 172 -0.07 -7.91 -7.12
CA THR A 172 -0.14 -9.04 -6.17
C THR A 172 -0.98 -10.21 -6.67
N GLN A 173 -1.80 -10.04 -7.71
CA GLN A 173 -2.48 -11.14 -8.38
C GLN A 173 -1.48 -12.05 -9.11
N PHE A 174 -0.41 -11.48 -9.65
CA PHE A 174 0.65 -12.21 -10.34
C PHE A 174 1.78 -12.62 -9.39
N TYR A 175 2.12 -11.74 -8.47
CA TYR A 175 3.25 -11.89 -7.55
C TYR A 175 2.83 -11.60 -6.10
N PRO A 176 2.22 -12.57 -5.39
CA PRO A 176 1.72 -12.37 -4.02
C PRO A 176 2.78 -12.04 -2.97
N SER A 177 4.07 -12.22 -3.32
CA SER A 177 5.20 -11.92 -2.43
C SER A 177 5.74 -10.49 -2.58
N VAL A 178 5.25 -9.75 -3.57
CA VAL A 178 5.68 -8.37 -3.84
C VAL A 178 4.93 -7.41 -2.94
N TYR A 179 5.65 -6.44 -2.39
CA TYR A 179 5.06 -5.33 -1.64
C TYR A 179 5.18 -4.03 -2.42
N VAL A 180 4.13 -3.22 -2.38
CA VAL A 180 4.10 -1.91 -3.03
C VAL A 180 4.05 -0.84 -1.97
N LEU A 181 5.06 0.02 -1.95
CA LEU A 181 5.17 1.18 -1.07
C LEU A 181 5.02 2.47 -1.89
N SER A 182 4.55 3.53 -1.25
CA SER A 182 4.62 4.87 -1.80
C SER A 182 5.79 5.65 -1.22
N PHE A 183 6.23 6.71 -1.91
CA PHE A 183 7.26 7.60 -1.41
C PHE A 183 6.91 8.21 -0.05
N ASN A 184 5.63 8.44 0.24
CA ASN A 184 5.15 8.98 1.51
C ASN A 184 5.28 7.99 2.69
N GLU A 185 5.49 6.71 2.40
CA GLU A 185 5.68 5.64 3.40
C GLU A 185 7.14 5.40 3.75
N VAL A 186 8.06 6.12 3.10
CA VAL A 186 9.49 5.99 3.34
C VAL A 186 10.00 7.21 4.10
N THR A 187 10.60 6.98 5.26
CA THR A 187 11.16 8.05 6.09
C THR A 187 12.48 8.59 5.49
N SER A 188 12.73 9.88 5.67
CA SER A 188 13.93 10.55 5.16
C SER A 188 15.25 10.04 5.75
N SER A 189 15.18 9.27 6.84
CA SER A 189 16.36 8.66 7.49
C SER A 189 16.90 7.43 6.77
N VAL A 190 16.22 6.96 5.73
CA VAL A 190 16.58 5.72 5.01
C VAL A 190 17.08 6.05 3.62
N GLN A 191 18.17 5.40 3.23
CA GLN A 191 18.70 5.50 1.87
C GLN A 191 17.93 4.57 0.93
N ILE A 192 17.26 5.15 -0.07
CA ILE A 192 16.60 4.38 -1.13
C ILE A 192 17.64 3.95 -2.15
N GLN A 193 17.71 2.64 -2.41
CA GLN A 193 18.54 2.04 -3.45
C GLN A 193 17.66 1.41 -4.52
N ALA A 194 17.55 2.04 -5.68
CA ALA A 194 16.88 1.45 -6.83
C ALA A 194 17.76 0.35 -7.44
N ILE A 195 17.28 -0.91 -7.39
CA ILE A 195 17.95 -2.05 -8.02
C ILE A 195 17.42 -2.34 -9.42
N GLY A 196 16.38 -1.63 -9.81
CA GLY A 196 15.76 -1.70 -11.11
C GLY A 196 14.73 -0.62 -11.34
N ASN A 197 14.39 -0.42 -12.62
CA ASN A 197 13.37 0.51 -13.04
C ASN A 197 12.53 -0.14 -14.15
N ILE A 198 11.22 -0.26 -13.95
CA ILE A 198 10.29 -0.75 -14.96
C ILE A 198 10.02 0.38 -15.95
N ALA A 199 10.38 0.18 -17.22
CA ALA A 199 10.26 1.17 -18.28
C ALA A 199 9.44 0.64 -19.47
N MET A 200 8.95 1.54 -20.30
CA MET A 200 8.35 1.18 -21.57
C MET A 200 9.39 0.63 -22.54
N ASP A 201 9.05 -0.46 -23.24
CA ASP A 201 9.90 -0.94 -24.32
C ASP A 201 10.12 0.13 -25.38
N THR A 202 11.37 0.27 -25.84
CA THR A 202 11.77 1.24 -26.86
C THR A 202 11.05 1.05 -28.20
N ALA A 203 10.55 -0.16 -28.47
CA ALA A 203 9.72 -0.45 -29.64
C ALA A 203 8.35 0.26 -29.58
N SER A 204 7.75 0.38 -28.39
CA SER A 204 6.48 1.08 -28.19
C SER A 204 6.64 2.61 -28.22
N ARG A 205 7.82 3.15 -27.94
CA ARG A 205 8.10 4.60 -28.06
C ARG A 205 8.02 5.11 -29.50
N LYS A 206 8.36 4.28 -30.50
CA LYS A 206 8.31 4.66 -31.93
C LYS A 206 6.89 4.65 -32.53
N ALA A 207 5.94 3.95 -31.91
CA ALA A 207 4.57 3.86 -32.41
C ALA A 207 3.68 5.05 -32.00
N VAL A 208 4.02 5.76 -30.91
CA VAL A 208 3.26 6.91 -30.40
C VAL A 208 3.75 8.24 -31.01
N ALA A 209 4.91 8.25 -31.66
CA ALA A 209 5.51 9.44 -32.31
C ALA A 209 5.20 9.52 -33.82
N ARG A 210 4.25 8.77 -34.34
CA ARG A 210 3.67 8.85 -35.68
C ARG A 210 2.17 9.12 -35.62
#